data_ce9ce2c83a019afbd40a0e515337be20
#
_entry.id   ce9ce2c83a019afbd40a0e515337be20
#
_cell.length_a   1.000
_cell.length_b   1.000
_cell.length_c   1.000
_cell.angle_alpha   90.00
_cell.angle_beta   90.00
_cell.angle_gamma   90.00
#
_symmetry.space_group_name_H-M   'P 1'
#
loop_
_entity.id
_entity.type
_entity.pdbx_description
1 polymer ?
#
loop_
_entity_poly.entity_id
_entity_poly.type
_entity_poly.pdbx_seq_one_letter_code
_entity_poly.pdbx_strand_id
1 'polypeptide(L)'
;ATSHFLYGFPRLIYAIIPTLFLLFGINPIQGLGLETLAYALPHILLSLATNHIIYKHVRFSFWNEIFEFVMSFQAGWVTLLALINPKMGSFNVTDKGINIAKRTFDWRSMRGLIIVTLLVVSSLLAVPYWLLLRPEDTEAVLVNTLWSGFNLILLTAALLVGFEQPQIRSAHRLQRELPVEISSDNQTITGKT
;
A
#
# COMPACT_ATOMS: atom_id res chain seq x y z
N ALA A 1 5.86 4.74 -19.10
CA ALA A 1 5.79 3.27 -18.94
C ALA A 1 6.67 2.79 -17.78
N THR A 2 7.94 3.19 -17.68
CA THR A 2 8.91 2.72 -16.66
C THR A 2 8.47 3.01 -15.22
N SER A 3 7.87 4.17 -14.97
CA SER A 3 7.39 4.56 -13.64
C SER A 3 6.29 3.64 -13.08
N HIS A 4 5.48 3.04 -13.94
CA HIS A 4 4.47 2.08 -13.52
C HIS A 4 5.06 0.75 -13.08
N PHE A 5 6.13 0.29 -13.70
CA PHE A 5 6.81 -0.94 -13.29
C PHE A 5 7.54 -0.77 -11.94
N LEU A 6 8.11 0.40 -11.71
CA LEU A 6 8.89 0.65 -10.50
C LEU A 6 8.06 1.23 -9.35
N TYR A 7 6.77 1.41 -9.53
CA TYR A 7 5.87 2.12 -8.62
C TYR A 7 5.89 1.58 -7.17
N GLY A 8 6.05 0.28 -6.96
CA GLY A 8 6.12 -0.31 -5.62
C GLY A 8 7.41 0.02 -4.85
N PHE A 9 8.54 0.23 -5.54
CA PHE A 9 9.83 0.45 -4.90
C PHE A 9 9.94 1.76 -4.13
N PRO A 10 9.56 2.94 -4.69
CA PRO A 10 9.68 4.19 -3.96
C PRO A 10 8.99 4.16 -2.59
N ARG A 11 7.81 3.57 -2.50
CA ARG A 11 7.05 3.47 -1.24
C ARG A 11 7.78 2.63 -0.20
N LEU A 12 8.31 1.48 -0.61
CA LEU A 12 9.10 0.61 0.28
C LEU A 12 10.40 1.30 0.71
N ILE A 13 11.07 1.98 -0.21
CA ILE A 13 12.29 2.74 0.08
C ILE A 13 11.98 3.85 1.10
N TYR A 14 10.90 4.62 0.93
CA TYR A 14 10.49 5.66 1.87
C TYR A 14 10.18 5.11 3.26
N ALA A 15 9.62 3.91 3.36
CA ALA A 15 9.38 3.26 4.65
C ALA A 15 10.67 2.75 5.30
N ILE A 16 11.64 2.27 4.50
CA ILE A 16 12.86 1.61 4.98
C ILE A 16 13.97 2.61 5.31
N ILE A 17 14.10 3.72 4.56
CA ILE A 17 15.18 4.70 4.76
C ILE A 17 15.32 5.15 6.22
N PRO A 18 14.28 5.66 6.91
CA PRO A 18 14.43 6.08 8.30
C PRO A 18 14.74 4.90 9.24
N THR A 19 14.31 3.68 8.91
CA THR A 19 14.62 2.50 9.72
C THR A 19 16.10 2.11 9.62
N LEU A 20 16.75 2.33 8.47
CA LEU A 20 18.19 2.09 8.33
C LEU A 20 19.00 3.00 9.23
N PHE A 21 18.61 4.27 9.36
CA PHE A 21 19.27 5.18 10.29
C PHE A 21 19.01 4.77 11.74
N LEU A 22 17.76 4.58 12.15
CA LEU A 22 17.41 4.33 13.53
C LEU A 22 17.92 2.96 14.06
N LEU A 23 18.05 1.94 13.19
CA LEU A 23 18.55 0.62 13.60
C LEU A 23 20.06 0.49 13.47
N PHE A 24 20.65 1.05 12.41
CA PHE A 24 22.04 0.77 12.04
C PHE A 24 22.95 2.00 12.01
N GLY A 25 22.42 3.20 12.20
CA GLY A 25 23.14 4.45 12.05
C GLY A 25 23.56 4.77 10.62
N ILE A 26 23.00 4.07 9.64
CA ILE A 26 23.28 4.33 8.23
C ILE A 26 22.46 5.52 7.80
N ASN A 27 23.13 6.61 7.44
CA ASN A 27 22.49 7.81 6.89
C ASN A 27 22.61 7.83 5.38
N PRO A 28 21.59 7.33 4.64
CA PRO A 28 21.64 7.24 3.17
C PRO A 28 21.54 8.61 2.49
N ILE A 29 21.03 9.60 3.20
CA ILE A 29 20.87 10.97 2.72
C ILE A 29 21.62 11.91 3.66
N GLN A 30 22.76 12.42 3.23
CA GLN A 30 23.50 13.42 3.98
C GLN A 30 22.69 14.72 4.06
N GLY A 31 22.61 15.31 5.27
CA GLY A 31 21.86 16.54 5.49
C GLY A 31 20.38 16.36 5.83
N LEU A 32 19.96 15.16 6.27
CA LEU A 32 18.62 14.93 6.85
C LEU A 32 18.52 15.61 8.23
N GLY A 33 18.38 16.91 8.22
CA GLY A 33 18.13 17.73 9.40
C GLY A 33 16.87 18.58 9.21
N LEU A 34 16.62 19.48 10.16
CA LEU A 34 15.50 20.43 10.11
C LEU A 34 15.49 21.25 8.82
N GLU A 35 16.65 21.55 8.24
CA GLU A 35 16.76 22.26 6.96
C GLU A 35 16.09 21.49 5.83
N THR A 36 16.33 20.18 5.73
CA THR A 36 15.68 19.32 4.72
C THR A 36 14.17 19.33 4.90
N LEU A 37 13.70 19.29 6.15
CA LEU A 37 12.27 19.36 6.45
C LEU A 37 11.69 20.72 6.02
N ALA A 38 12.41 21.81 6.23
CA ALA A 38 12.00 23.15 5.83
C ALA A 38 11.80 23.27 4.30
N TYR A 39 12.61 22.60 3.51
CA TYR A 39 12.43 22.57 2.05
C TYR A 39 11.38 21.55 1.59
N ALA A 40 11.33 20.38 2.21
CA ALA A 40 10.40 19.31 1.82
C ALA A 40 8.96 19.61 2.21
N LEU A 41 8.72 20.21 3.39
CA LEU A 41 7.39 20.44 3.92
C LEU A 41 6.50 21.33 3.03
N PRO A 42 6.96 22.49 2.52
CA PRO A 42 6.17 23.30 1.61
C PRO A 42 5.80 22.54 0.34
N HIS A 43 6.73 21.75 -0.22
CA HIS A 43 6.47 20.93 -1.40
C HIS A 43 5.40 19.87 -1.14
N ILE A 44 5.49 19.16 -0.02
CA ILE A 44 4.49 18.15 0.38
C ILE A 44 3.13 18.79 0.58
N LEU A 45 3.05 19.90 1.31
CA LEU A 45 1.78 20.59 1.57
C LEU A 45 1.14 21.11 0.28
N LEU A 46 1.92 21.73 -0.61
CA LEU A 46 1.42 22.21 -1.89
C LEU A 46 0.96 21.05 -2.79
N SER A 47 1.68 19.93 -2.82
CA SER A 47 1.26 18.73 -3.56
C SER A 47 -0.05 18.16 -3.03
N LEU A 48 -0.21 18.07 -1.71
CA LEU A 48 -1.45 17.59 -1.10
C LEU A 48 -2.61 18.56 -1.36
N ALA A 49 -2.38 19.87 -1.22
CA ALA A 49 -3.39 20.89 -1.51
C ALA A 49 -3.82 20.85 -2.98
N THR A 50 -2.87 20.76 -3.91
CA THR A 50 -3.15 20.67 -5.34
C THR A 50 -3.94 19.42 -5.69
N ASN A 51 -3.53 18.27 -5.17
CA ASN A 51 -4.27 17.02 -5.33
C ASN A 51 -5.70 17.12 -4.75
N HIS A 52 -5.85 17.75 -3.58
CA HIS A 52 -7.16 17.94 -2.99
C HIS A 52 -8.06 18.85 -3.84
N ILE A 53 -7.53 19.97 -4.34
CA ILE A 53 -8.29 20.91 -5.18
C ILE A 53 -8.75 20.25 -6.48
N ILE A 54 -7.87 19.49 -7.14
CA ILE A 54 -8.15 18.89 -8.44
C ILE A 54 -9.10 17.68 -8.30
N TYR A 55 -8.89 16.84 -7.30
CA TYR A 55 -9.53 15.52 -7.22
C TYR A 55 -10.52 15.34 -6.07
N LYS A 56 -10.82 16.39 -5.27
CA LYS A 56 -11.63 16.31 -4.06
C LYS A 56 -12.97 15.59 -4.20
N HIS A 57 -13.58 15.63 -5.39
CA HIS A 57 -14.88 15.01 -5.67
C HIS A 57 -14.76 13.56 -6.17
N VAL A 58 -13.57 13.13 -6.57
CA VAL A 58 -13.34 11.83 -7.22
C VAL A 58 -12.40 10.96 -6.40
N ARG A 59 -11.41 11.56 -5.73
CA ARG A 59 -10.33 10.83 -5.08
C ARG A 59 -9.95 11.48 -3.76
N PHE A 60 -9.91 10.68 -2.71
CA PHE A 60 -9.40 11.10 -1.42
C PHE A 60 -7.93 10.72 -1.32
N SER A 61 -7.04 11.72 -1.32
CA SER A 61 -5.57 11.50 -1.41
C SER A 61 -5.04 10.57 -0.33
N PHE A 62 -5.51 10.69 0.92
CA PHE A 62 -5.06 9.85 2.03
C PHE A 62 -5.36 8.35 1.82
N TRP A 63 -6.57 8.02 1.35
CA TRP A 63 -6.94 6.63 1.03
C TRP A 63 -6.11 6.07 -0.12
N ASN A 64 -5.76 6.91 -1.08
CA ASN A 64 -4.89 6.50 -2.16
C ASN A 64 -3.50 6.08 -1.66
N GLU A 65 -2.91 6.84 -0.74
CA GLU A 65 -1.62 6.49 -0.13
C GLU A 65 -1.69 5.13 0.58
N ILE A 66 -2.78 4.87 1.32
CA ILE A 66 -2.98 3.58 1.99
C ILE A 66 -3.04 2.43 0.98
N PHE A 67 -3.86 2.56 -0.07
CA PHE A 67 -3.97 1.52 -1.09
C PHE A 67 -2.66 1.32 -1.86
N GLU A 68 -1.91 2.37 -2.11
CA GLU A 68 -0.60 2.28 -2.73
C GLU A 68 0.40 1.53 -1.84
N PHE A 69 0.35 1.71 -0.51
CA PHE A 69 1.14 0.90 0.42
C PHE A 69 0.72 -0.57 0.40
N VAL A 70 -0.58 -0.88 0.41
CA VAL A 70 -1.08 -2.27 0.31
C VAL A 70 -0.50 -2.97 -0.92
N MET A 71 -0.52 -2.29 -2.07
CA MET A 71 -0.06 -2.87 -3.33
C MET A 71 1.46 -2.83 -3.50
N SER A 72 2.17 -1.96 -2.77
CA SER A 72 3.59 -1.67 -3.00
C SER A 72 4.49 -2.90 -2.85
N PHE A 73 4.27 -3.71 -1.82
CA PHE A 73 5.08 -4.90 -1.58
C PHE A 73 4.87 -5.94 -2.69
N GLN A 74 3.63 -6.21 -3.05
CA GLN A 74 3.30 -7.18 -4.10
C GLN A 74 3.80 -6.70 -5.45
N ALA A 75 3.53 -5.44 -5.81
CA ALA A 75 4.00 -4.85 -7.05
C ALA A 75 5.53 -4.83 -7.14
N GLY A 76 6.21 -4.41 -6.07
CA GLY A 76 7.67 -4.40 -6.00
C GLY A 76 8.27 -5.80 -6.15
N TRP A 77 7.71 -6.79 -5.44
CA TRP A 77 8.16 -8.18 -5.50
C TRP A 77 7.97 -8.79 -6.89
N VAL A 78 6.78 -8.65 -7.46
CA VAL A 78 6.50 -9.17 -8.82
C VAL A 78 7.38 -8.50 -9.87
N THR A 79 7.60 -7.19 -9.75
CA THR A 79 8.49 -6.46 -10.67
C THR A 79 9.94 -6.95 -10.53
N LEU A 80 10.42 -7.17 -9.31
CA LEU A 80 11.77 -7.70 -9.07
C LEU A 80 11.94 -9.09 -9.71
N LEU A 81 10.98 -9.99 -9.50
CA LEU A 81 10.99 -11.30 -10.12
C LEU A 81 10.95 -11.23 -11.64
N ALA A 82 10.15 -10.35 -12.21
CA ALA A 82 10.05 -10.16 -13.66
C ALA A 82 11.33 -9.58 -14.27
N LEU A 83 12.07 -8.75 -13.53
CA LEU A 83 13.38 -8.26 -13.95
C LEU A 83 14.45 -9.35 -13.98
N ILE A 84 14.41 -10.28 -13.00
CA ILE A 84 15.36 -11.40 -12.93
C ILE A 84 15.01 -12.48 -13.96
N ASN A 85 13.74 -12.84 -14.06
CA ASN A 85 13.25 -13.83 -15.00
C ASN A 85 11.83 -13.52 -15.51
N PRO A 86 11.71 -12.93 -16.71
CA PRO A 86 10.40 -12.54 -17.28
C PRO A 86 9.42 -13.71 -17.47
N LYS A 87 9.91 -14.94 -17.50
CA LYS A 87 9.09 -16.15 -17.71
C LYS A 87 8.52 -16.74 -16.42
N MET A 88 8.88 -16.23 -15.25
CA MET A 88 8.37 -16.72 -13.95
C MET A 88 6.95 -16.26 -13.63
N GLY A 89 6.38 -15.33 -14.39
CA GLY A 89 5.02 -14.84 -14.19
C GLY A 89 3.97 -15.89 -14.59
N SER A 90 3.15 -16.34 -13.64
CA SER A 90 1.93 -17.09 -13.92
C SER A 90 0.71 -16.19 -13.68
N PHE A 91 -0.24 -16.24 -14.62
CA PHE A 91 -1.50 -15.55 -14.45
C PHE A 91 -2.42 -16.42 -13.58
N ASN A 92 -2.61 -16.02 -12.33
CA ASN A 92 -3.56 -16.66 -11.44
C ASN A 92 -4.94 -16.03 -11.65
N VAL A 93 -5.88 -16.84 -12.10
CA VAL A 93 -7.29 -16.43 -12.19
C VAL A 93 -7.87 -16.42 -10.78
N THR A 94 -8.51 -15.33 -10.40
CA THR A 94 -9.26 -15.29 -9.14
C THR A 94 -10.42 -16.27 -9.18
N ASP A 95 -10.51 -17.13 -8.18
CA ASP A 95 -11.60 -18.10 -8.06
C ASP A 95 -12.94 -17.35 -7.92
N LYS A 96 -13.82 -17.59 -8.90
CA LYS A 96 -15.17 -17.02 -8.89
C LYS A 96 -16.06 -17.90 -8.01
N GLY A 97 -16.73 -17.30 -7.03
CA GLY A 97 -17.75 -17.99 -6.24
C GLY A 97 -17.34 -18.34 -4.80
N ILE A 98 -16.15 -17.97 -4.35
CA ILE A 98 -15.79 -18.08 -2.94
C ILE A 98 -16.65 -17.09 -2.17
N ASN A 99 -17.55 -17.61 -1.31
CA ASN A 99 -18.32 -16.82 -0.38
C ASN A 99 -17.57 -16.77 0.95
N ILE A 100 -17.07 -15.61 1.33
CA ILE A 100 -16.47 -15.40 2.63
C ILE A 100 -17.61 -15.22 3.63
N ALA A 101 -17.86 -16.26 4.45
CA ALA A 101 -18.96 -16.26 5.44
C ALA A 101 -18.58 -15.51 6.72
N LYS A 102 -17.30 -15.39 7.05
CA LYS A 102 -16.79 -14.77 8.28
C LYS A 102 -15.68 -13.77 7.94
N ARG A 103 -15.55 -12.76 8.79
CA ARG A 103 -14.42 -11.83 8.70
C ARG A 103 -13.11 -12.59 8.89
N THR A 104 -12.22 -12.53 7.90
CA THR A 104 -10.91 -13.18 7.91
C THR A 104 -9.82 -12.17 7.61
N PHE A 105 -8.59 -12.46 8.05
CA PHE A 105 -7.44 -11.64 7.72
C PHE A 105 -6.58 -12.38 6.70
N ASP A 106 -6.27 -11.74 5.58
CA ASP A 106 -5.42 -12.32 4.53
C ASP A 106 -3.93 -12.23 4.89
N TRP A 107 -3.48 -13.17 5.71
CA TRP A 107 -2.08 -13.28 6.13
C TRP A 107 -1.12 -13.45 4.94
N ARG A 108 -1.57 -14.15 3.92
CA ARG A 108 -0.71 -14.47 2.78
C ARG A 108 -0.33 -13.23 1.99
N SER A 109 -1.30 -12.39 1.68
CA SER A 109 -1.06 -11.15 0.94
C SER A 109 -0.40 -10.08 1.80
N MET A 110 -0.70 -10.05 3.11
CA MET A 110 -0.23 -9.01 4.03
C MET A 110 1.13 -9.29 4.66
N ARG A 111 1.70 -10.51 4.54
CA ARG A 111 2.97 -10.89 5.20
C ARG A 111 4.12 -9.91 4.93
N GLY A 112 4.24 -9.40 3.72
CA GLY A 112 5.29 -8.44 3.38
C GLY A 112 5.14 -7.11 4.10
N LEU A 113 3.92 -6.58 4.15
CA LEU A 113 3.61 -5.37 4.92
C LEU A 113 3.80 -5.57 6.42
N ILE A 114 3.49 -6.74 6.95
CA ILE A 114 3.73 -7.10 8.35
C ILE A 114 5.23 -7.01 8.66
N ILE A 115 6.09 -7.58 7.82
CA ILE A 115 7.54 -7.52 7.99
C ILE A 115 8.04 -6.08 8.00
N VAL A 116 7.61 -5.26 7.03
CA VAL A 116 7.99 -3.84 6.97
C VAL A 116 7.49 -3.09 8.20
N THR A 117 6.25 -3.34 8.64
CA THR A 117 5.69 -2.72 9.84
C THR A 117 6.49 -3.08 11.09
N LEU A 118 6.86 -4.34 11.26
CA LEU A 118 7.69 -4.80 12.38
C LEU A 118 9.08 -4.15 12.37
N LEU A 119 9.68 -3.96 11.19
CA LEU A 119 10.94 -3.23 11.05
C LEU A 119 10.78 -1.75 11.48
N VAL A 120 9.72 -1.09 11.05
CA VAL A 120 9.45 0.31 11.46
C VAL A 120 9.20 0.40 12.97
N VAL A 121 8.43 -0.52 13.55
CA VAL A 121 8.21 -0.55 15.02
C VAL A 121 9.52 -0.77 15.75
N SER A 122 10.34 -1.73 15.33
CA SER A 122 11.64 -2.00 15.96
C SER A 122 12.58 -0.79 15.87
N SER A 123 12.54 -0.04 14.78
CA SER A 123 13.34 1.17 14.63
C SER A 123 12.91 2.27 15.60
N LEU A 124 11.63 2.44 15.83
CA LEU A 124 11.11 3.40 16.81
C LEU A 124 11.48 3.02 18.25
N LEU A 125 11.59 1.74 18.56
CA LEU A 125 12.08 1.27 19.87
C LEU A 125 13.56 1.59 20.09
N ALA A 126 14.34 1.83 19.04
CA ALA A 126 15.74 2.22 19.16
C ALA A 126 15.94 3.73 19.45
N VAL A 127 14.90 4.57 19.33
CA VAL A 127 14.99 6.02 19.55
C VAL A 127 15.56 6.40 20.92
N PRO A 128 15.12 5.82 22.05
CA PRO A 128 15.70 6.14 23.36
C PRO A 128 17.21 5.86 23.45
N TYR A 129 17.69 4.79 22.81
CA TYR A 129 19.11 4.47 22.73
C TYR A 129 19.91 5.62 22.08
N TRP A 130 19.43 6.13 20.93
CA TRP A 130 20.09 7.24 20.25
C TRP A 130 20.13 8.53 21.07
N LEU A 131 18.99 8.91 21.64
CA LEU A 131 18.87 10.15 22.41
C LEU A 131 19.74 10.14 23.68
N LEU A 132 19.95 8.95 24.27
CA LEU A 132 20.76 8.82 25.49
C LEU A 132 22.27 8.72 25.21
N LEU A 133 22.65 8.00 24.13
CA LEU A 133 24.06 7.69 23.88
C LEU A 133 24.73 8.57 22.83
N ARG A 134 23.93 9.23 21.97
CA ARG A 134 24.42 10.11 20.91
C ARG A 134 23.60 11.38 20.80
N PRO A 135 23.69 12.26 21.78
CA PRO A 135 22.93 13.52 21.78
C PRO A 135 23.30 14.45 20.63
N GLU A 136 24.48 14.29 20.02
CA GLU A 136 24.92 15.04 18.84
C GLU A 136 24.07 14.73 17.60
N ASP A 137 23.46 13.56 17.52
CA ASP A 137 22.62 13.12 16.39
C ASP A 137 21.13 13.41 16.62
N THR A 138 20.74 14.13 17.68
CA THR A 138 19.35 14.34 18.10
C THR A 138 18.47 14.89 16.98
N GLU A 139 18.96 15.81 16.17
CA GLU A 139 18.20 16.39 15.06
C GLU A 139 17.85 15.33 14.01
N ALA A 140 18.83 14.55 13.59
CA ALA A 140 18.61 13.45 12.64
C ALA A 140 17.68 12.37 13.20
N VAL A 141 17.84 12.05 14.49
CA VAL A 141 16.95 11.10 15.20
C VAL A 141 15.51 11.60 15.21
N LEU A 142 15.26 12.87 15.53
CA LEU A 142 13.91 13.43 15.54
C LEU A 142 13.24 13.40 14.17
N VAL A 143 13.96 13.81 13.10
CA VAL A 143 13.42 13.79 11.75
C VAL A 143 13.07 12.36 11.31
N ASN A 144 13.98 11.40 11.53
CA ASN A 144 13.73 10.00 11.18
C ASN A 144 12.62 9.38 12.04
N THR A 145 12.47 9.78 13.31
CA THR A 145 11.39 9.34 14.20
C THR A 145 10.04 9.84 13.71
N LEU A 146 9.92 11.12 13.36
CA LEU A 146 8.69 11.69 12.80
C LEU A 146 8.29 10.99 11.50
N TRP A 147 9.28 10.74 10.64
CA TRP A 147 9.03 10.04 9.37
C TRP A 147 8.61 8.58 9.59
N SER A 148 9.30 7.85 10.47
CA SER A 148 8.92 6.48 10.84
C SER A 148 7.54 6.42 11.49
N GLY A 149 7.19 7.39 12.33
CA GLY A 149 5.86 7.51 12.93
C GLY A 149 4.77 7.70 11.87
N PHE A 150 4.99 8.59 10.91
CA PHE A 150 4.08 8.78 9.79
C PHE A 150 3.93 7.50 8.95
N ASN A 151 5.04 6.83 8.61
CA ASN A 151 5.00 5.56 7.90
C ASN A 151 4.25 4.49 8.70
N LEU A 152 4.42 4.44 10.02
CA LEU A 152 3.71 3.48 10.88
C LEU A 152 2.18 3.69 10.83
N ILE A 153 1.71 4.93 10.80
CA ILE A 153 0.28 5.24 10.63
C ILE A 153 -0.23 4.69 9.31
N LEU A 154 0.48 4.96 8.20
CA LEU A 154 0.09 4.48 6.88
C LEU A 154 0.13 2.96 6.77
N LEU A 155 1.19 2.32 7.28
CA LEU A 155 1.35 0.86 7.28
C LEU A 155 0.27 0.18 8.14
N THR A 156 -0.06 0.75 9.30
CA THR A 156 -1.13 0.22 10.15
C THR A 156 -2.48 0.30 9.43
N ALA A 157 -2.79 1.43 8.81
CA ALA A 157 -3.99 1.58 8.01
C ALA A 157 -4.01 0.61 6.82
N ALA A 158 -2.86 0.40 6.14
CA ALA A 158 -2.73 -0.56 5.05
C ALA A 158 -2.95 -2.01 5.53
N LEU A 159 -2.47 -2.38 6.71
CA LEU A 159 -2.73 -3.71 7.30
C LEU A 159 -4.21 -3.93 7.62
N LEU A 160 -4.94 -2.88 8.03
CA LEU A 160 -6.38 -2.98 8.29
C LEU A 160 -7.18 -3.32 7.02
N VAL A 161 -6.68 -2.97 5.83
CA VAL A 161 -7.29 -3.38 4.54
C VAL A 161 -7.24 -4.90 4.35
N GLY A 162 -6.29 -5.60 4.99
CA GLY A 162 -6.20 -7.06 4.95
C GLY A 162 -7.36 -7.81 5.62
N PHE A 163 -8.26 -7.10 6.33
CA PHE A 163 -9.46 -7.71 6.87
C PHE A 163 -10.56 -7.80 5.83
N GLU A 164 -10.80 -8.99 5.34
CA GLU A 164 -11.89 -9.28 4.43
C GLU A 164 -13.23 -9.26 5.14
N GLN A 165 -14.19 -8.53 4.57
CA GLN A 165 -15.55 -8.47 5.11
C GLN A 165 -16.38 -9.64 4.59
N PRO A 166 -17.34 -10.15 5.40
CA PRO A 166 -18.27 -11.18 4.94
C PRO A 166 -19.04 -10.69 3.72
N GLN A 167 -19.03 -11.48 2.67
CA GLN A 167 -19.83 -11.20 1.47
C GLN A 167 -21.27 -11.64 1.70
N ILE A 168 -22.03 -10.84 2.43
CA ILE A 168 -23.46 -11.07 2.61
C ILE A 168 -24.17 -10.49 1.39
N ARG A 169 -24.72 -11.36 0.56
CA ARG A 169 -25.57 -10.92 -0.54
C ARG A 169 -26.87 -10.36 0.02
N SER A 170 -27.19 -9.12 -0.31
CA SER A 170 -28.44 -8.48 0.08
C SER A 170 -29.66 -8.98 -0.71
N ALA A 171 -29.45 -9.71 -1.82
CA ALA A 171 -30.51 -10.28 -2.63
C ALA A 171 -30.22 -11.76 -2.94
N HIS A 172 -31.22 -12.62 -2.75
CA HIS A 172 -31.19 -14.00 -3.22
C HIS A 172 -31.18 -13.99 -4.76
N ARG A 173 -30.19 -14.63 -5.37
CA ARG A 173 -30.34 -15.07 -6.77
C ARG A 173 -31.29 -16.26 -6.76
N LEU A 174 -32.49 -16.05 -7.25
CA LEU A 174 -33.37 -17.16 -7.54
C LEU A 174 -32.71 -17.98 -8.65
N GLN A 175 -32.42 -19.25 -8.38
CA GLN A 175 -32.07 -20.20 -9.42
C GLN A 175 -33.37 -20.51 -10.19
N ARG A 176 -33.69 -19.69 -11.16
CA ARG A 176 -34.84 -19.84 -12.02
C ARG A 176 -34.36 -19.76 -13.45
N GLU A 177 -34.56 -20.84 -14.17
CA GLU A 177 -34.39 -20.84 -15.61
C GLU A 177 -35.53 -19.99 -16.20
N LEU A 178 -35.19 -18.85 -16.74
CA LEU A 178 -36.15 -17.98 -17.42
C LEU A 178 -35.96 -18.14 -18.94
N PRO A 179 -37.03 -18.34 -19.69
CA PRO A 179 -36.94 -18.25 -21.15
C PRO A 179 -36.54 -16.82 -21.52
N VAL A 180 -35.52 -16.69 -22.36
CA VAL A 180 -35.04 -15.41 -22.86
C VAL A 180 -35.22 -15.44 -24.38
N GLU A 181 -35.94 -14.46 -24.91
CA GLU A 181 -36.03 -14.20 -26.34
C GLU A 181 -35.21 -12.96 -26.67
N ILE A 182 -34.20 -13.13 -27.51
CA ILE A 182 -33.40 -12.03 -28.04
C ILE A 182 -33.84 -11.84 -29.49
N SER A 183 -34.54 -10.74 -29.74
CA SER A 183 -34.95 -10.33 -31.11
C SER A 183 -33.98 -9.26 -31.61
N SER A 184 -33.33 -9.51 -32.73
CA SER A 184 -32.53 -8.55 -33.48
C SER A 184 -32.92 -8.62 -34.94
N ASP A 185 -33.25 -7.48 -35.51
CA ASP A 185 -33.62 -7.09 -36.90
C ASP A 185 -34.12 -8.13 -37.91
N ASN A 186 -34.07 -9.43 -37.69
CA ASN A 186 -34.71 -10.51 -38.46
C ASN A 186 -34.46 -11.91 -37.89
N GLN A 187 -33.91 -12.00 -36.70
CA GLN A 187 -33.67 -13.31 -36.06
C GLN A 187 -34.09 -13.28 -34.61
N THR A 188 -34.92 -14.23 -34.21
CA THR A 188 -35.27 -14.44 -32.80
C THR A 188 -34.55 -15.67 -32.30
N ILE A 189 -33.68 -15.49 -31.32
CA ILE A 189 -32.96 -16.58 -30.66
C ILE A 189 -33.61 -16.81 -29.31
N THR A 190 -34.14 -18.00 -29.09
CA THR A 190 -34.70 -18.43 -27.82
C THR A 190 -33.66 -19.25 -27.07
N GLY A 191 -33.42 -18.89 -25.78
CA GLY A 191 -32.51 -19.58 -24.88
C GLY A 191 -33.07 -19.68 -23.46
N LYS A 192 -32.43 -20.45 -22.60
CA LYS A 192 -32.67 -20.47 -21.17
C LYS A 192 -31.43 -19.94 -20.45
N THR A 193 -31.60 -19.06 -19.43
CA THR A 193 -30.51 -18.57 -18.57
C THR A 193 -30.52 -19.31 -17.25
#